data_1643af1f7b4f2539c17cf971cf3bf04a
#
_entry.id   1643af1f7b4f2539c17cf971cf3bf04a
#
_cell.length_a   1.000
_cell.length_b   1.000
_cell.length_c   1.000
_cell.angle_alpha   90.00
_cell.angle_beta   90.00
_cell.angle_gamma   90.00
#
_symmetry.space_group_name_H-M   'P 1'
#
loop_
_entity.id
_entity.type
_entity.pdbx_description
1 polymer ?
#
loop_
_entity_poly.entity_id
_entity_poly.type
_entity_poly.pdbx_seq_one_letter_code
_entity_poly.pdbx_strand_id
1 'polypeptide(L)'
;MTSLLPQRRGPRAASGSRRVVVVGGGIAGLATAALLAAHGHSVDLLEKNEELGGRVGSIERDGFRFDTGASWYLMPEVFEHFFALLGTSAAAELDLTVLDPSYRVFFEGHERPLDIRPDRAHNRAVFEEVEPGAGQRFDDYLSSAQETYDIALRRFLYSNFDSSASFLRSDVLRRTPRLGQLLTRSLGSHVASRFQDDRLRQVLGYPAVFLGSSPSRAPSMYHLMSSLDLGDRVLYPQGGFTRLVEVVADLARRHGARLHTATSVTRILTGPASRGARASVRGVEHASPTGGTGTIEADVVVGAADLHHLETQLLPAALQSHPETAWRRRSPGPGAVLAMLGVEGALPELSHHSLFFTSDWEQNFGDIFGAQARVPDPASTYVCKPSATDPTVAPEGCENLFVLVPVPADTSIGAGGDDGAGSKTVERAVDAAIDQVAGWAKVPDLRRRIRVRHTVGPADFEQRYNSWRGGALGLEHTLRQSAFFRPGNVSSKVEGLFYAGASTVPGVGLPMCLISAELVLKRLSGDRSAGPVAP
;
A
#
# COMPACT_ATOMS: atom_id res chain seq x y z
N MET A 1 -9.52 -49.02 -19.82
CA MET A 1 -10.10 -47.70 -20.20
C MET A 1 -9.20 -46.61 -19.60
N THR A 2 -8.25 -46.15 -20.38
CA THR A 2 -7.22 -45.20 -19.97
C THR A 2 -7.73 -43.80 -20.25
N SER A 3 -7.99 -43.02 -19.20
CA SER A 3 -8.43 -41.65 -19.28
C SER A 3 -7.25 -40.74 -19.69
N LEU A 4 -7.29 -40.22 -20.90
CA LEU A 4 -6.42 -39.19 -21.39
C LEU A 4 -6.89 -37.82 -20.84
N LEU A 5 -6.23 -37.31 -19.81
CA LEU A 5 -6.36 -35.91 -19.41
C LEU A 5 -5.70 -35.05 -20.49
N PRO A 6 -6.32 -33.91 -20.91
CA PRO A 6 -5.71 -33.03 -21.88
C PRO A 6 -4.49 -32.34 -21.26
N GLN A 7 -3.34 -32.45 -21.91
CA GLN A 7 -2.13 -31.68 -21.59
C GLN A 7 -2.45 -30.20 -21.70
N ARG A 8 -2.37 -29.48 -20.57
CA ARG A 8 -2.44 -28.01 -20.53
C ARG A 8 -1.27 -27.45 -21.36
N ARG A 9 -1.57 -26.80 -22.45
CA ARG A 9 -0.60 -25.96 -23.15
C ARG A 9 -0.32 -24.74 -22.27
N GLY A 10 0.91 -24.65 -21.74
CA GLY A 10 1.40 -23.44 -21.07
C GLY A 10 1.34 -22.21 -21.99
N PRO A 11 1.38 -21.00 -21.44
CA PRO A 11 1.30 -19.78 -22.21
C PRO A 11 2.39 -19.77 -23.31
N ARG A 12 1.99 -19.45 -24.52
CA ARG A 12 2.89 -19.32 -25.67
C ARG A 12 3.91 -18.22 -25.36
N ALA A 13 5.19 -18.58 -25.28
CA ALA A 13 6.29 -17.64 -25.18
C ALA A 13 6.18 -16.63 -26.34
N ALA A 14 5.89 -15.37 -26.02
CA ALA A 14 6.02 -14.27 -26.95
C ALA A 14 7.51 -14.10 -27.25
N SER A 15 7.86 -13.98 -28.50
CA SER A 15 9.14 -13.67 -29.13
C SER A 15 10.28 -13.21 -28.22
N GLY A 16 11.18 -14.13 -27.86
CA GLY A 16 12.53 -13.83 -27.36
C GLY A 16 12.61 -13.50 -25.85
N SER A 17 13.39 -14.31 -25.10
CA SER A 17 13.80 -13.97 -23.72
C SER A 17 14.53 -12.62 -23.72
N ARG A 18 14.17 -11.71 -22.80
CA ARG A 18 14.81 -10.40 -22.59
C ARG A 18 15.60 -10.41 -21.29
N ARG A 19 16.68 -9.65 -21.24
CA ARG A 19 17.39 -9.33 -20.01
C ARG A 19 16.67 -8.18 -19.33
N VAL A 20 16.16 -8.41 -18.13
CA VAL A 20 15.37 -7.45 -17.35
C VAL A 20 16.11 -7.12 -16.07
N VAL A 21 16.23 -5.84 -15.76
CA VAL A 21 16.67 -5.38 -14.45
C VAL A 21 15.49 -4.72 -13.75
N VAL A 22 15.19 -5.18 -12.53
CA VAL A 22 14.21 -4.59 -11.63
C VAL A 22 14.93 -3.79 -10.55
N VAL A 23 14.61 -2.50 -10.40
CA VAL A 23 15.23 -1.57 -9.45
C VAL A 23 14.31 -1.39 -8.24
N GLY A 24 14.68 -1.97 -7.11
CA GLY A 24 13.92 -1.95 -5.85
C GLY A 24 13.28 -3.29 -5.51
N GLY A 25 13.59 -3.79 -4.32
CA GLY A 25 13.15 -5.09 -3.78
C GLY A 25 11.91 -5.02 -2.89
N GLY A 26 11.07 -3.97 -3.04
CA GLY A 26 9.76 -3.92 -2.42
C GLY A 26 8.77 -4.91 -3.07
N ILE A 27 7.56 -5.05 -2.50
CA ILE A 27 6.57 -6.03 -2.97
C ILE A 27 6.26 -5.91 -4.48
N ALA A 28 6.20 -4.68 -5.02
CA ALA A 28 5.97 -4.46 -6.45
C ALA A 28 7.14 -4.98 -7.31
N GLY A 29 8.39 -4.75 -6.86
CA GLY A 29 9.58 -5.24 -7.55
C GLY A 29 9.68 -6.76 -7.50
N LEU A 30 9.47 -7.36 -6.34
CA LEU A 30 9.45 -8.82 -6.15
C LEU A 30 8.38 -9.48 -7.01
N ALA A 31 7.14 -8.94 -6.99
CA ALA A 31 6.05 -9.44 -7.83
C ALA A 31 6.37 -9.30 -9.33
N THR A 32 6.98 -8.18 -9.75
CA THR A 32 7.42 -7.97 -11.13
C THR A 32 8.49 -8.99 -11.52
N ALA A 33 9.48 -9.22 -10.65
CA ALA A 33 10.54 -10.18 -10.90
C ALA A 33 9.99 -11.61 -11.03
N ALA A 34 9.07 -12.01 -10.14
CA ALA A 34 8.43 -13.31 -10.18
C ALA A 34 7.65 -13.52 -11.49
N LEU A 35 6.77 -12.57 -11.84
CA LEU A 35 5.94 -12.67 -13.05
C LEU A 35 6.79 -12.69 -14.32
N LEU A 36 7.79 -11.84 -14.44
CA LEU A 36 8.62 -11.77 -15.64
C LEU A 36 9.53 -13.00 -15.79
N ALA A 37 10.07 -13.51 -14.69
CA ALA A 37 10.84 -14.75 -14.69
C ALA A 37 9.97 -15.97 -15.06
N ALA A 38 8.75 -16.06 -14.52
CA ALA A 38 7.77 -17.10 -14.88
C ALA A 38 7.41 -17.07 -16.39
N HIS A 39 7.51 -15.90 -17.02
CA HIS A 39 7.29 -15.74 -18.47
C HIS A 39 8.56 -15.90 -19.33
N GLY A 40 9.64 -16.43 -18.75
CA GLY A 40 10.85 -16.83 -19.45
C GLY A 40 11.86 -15.70 -19.71
N HIS A 41 11.74 -14.57 -19.02
CA HIS A 41 12.75 -13.51 -19.05
C HIS A 41 13.91 -13.81 -18.09
N SER A 42 15.12 -13.33 -18.42
CA SER A 42 16.25 -13.35 -17.47
C SER A 42 16.17 -12.11 -16.58
N VAL A 43 15.91 -12.29 -15.29
CA VAL A 43 15.60 -11.17 -14.38
C VAL A 43 16.66 -11.06 -13.29
N ASP A 44 17.22 -9.86 -13.14
CA ASP A 44 18.02 -9.41 -12.00
C ASP A 44 17.26 -8.33 -11.25
N LEU A 45 16.99 -8.54 -9.96
CA LEU A 45 16.41 -7.53 -9.07
C LEU A 45 17.51 -6.99 -8.15
N LEU A 46 17.64 -5.65 -8.08
CA LEU A 46 18.62 -4.96 -7.24
C LEU A 46 17.90 -4.16 -6.15
N GLU A 47 18.24 -4.46 -4.89
CA GLU A 47 17.75 -3.76 -3.69
C GLU A 47 18.93 -3.13 -2.94
N LYS A 48 18.81 -1.84 -2.61
CA LYS A 48 19.85 -1.08 -1.92
C LYS A 48 20.08 -1.52 -0.47
N ASN A 49 19.01 -1.98 0.20
CA ASN A 49 19.05 -2.45 1.57
C ASN A 49 19.48 -3.93 1.63
N GLU A 50 19.89 -4.37 2.80
CA GLU A 50 20.21 -5.78 3.05
C GLU A 50 18.96 -6.67 3.01
N GLU A 51 17.80 -6.09 3.33
CA GLU A 51 16.52 -6.76 3.44
C GLU A 51 15.59 -6.43 2.26
N LEU A 52 14.82 -7.44 1.84
CA LEU A 52 13.75 -7.28 0.87
C LEU A 52 12.45 -6.81 1.55
N GLY A 53 11.47 -6.39 0.74
CA GLY A 53 10.13 -6.00 1.22
C GLY A 53 9.86 -4.51 1.16
N GLY A 54 10.87 -3.66 1.22
CA GLY A 54 10.71 -2.21 1.22
C GLY A 54 9.86 -1.75 2.41
N ARG A 55 8.71 -1.10 2.15
CA ARG A 55 7.76 -0.67 3.19
C ARG A 55 7.00 -1.82 3.88
N VAL A 56 7.25 -3.07 3.51
CA VAL A 56 6.69 -4.28 4.12
C VAL A 56 7.84 -5.07 4.75
N GLY A 57 8.65 -4.39 5.54
CA GLY A 57 9.75 -4.99 6.27
C GLY A 57 9.34 -5.41 7.68
N SER A 58 10.28 -5.99 8.42
CA SER A 58 10.14 -6.27 9.84
C SER A 58 11.37 -5.83 10.62
N ILE A 59 11.18 -5.68 11.92
CA ILE A 59 12.25 -5.46 12.90
C ILE A 59 12.08 -6.51 13.99
N GLU A 60 13.17 -7.19 14.33
CA GLU A 60 13.22 -8.09 15.47
C GLU A 60 14.05 -7.48 16.59
N ARG A 61 13.48 -7.47 17.82
CA ARG A 61 14.14 -6.91 18.98
C ARG A 61 13.66 -7.59 20.27
N ASP A 62 14.58 -8.08 21.05
CA ASP A 62 14.33 -8.70 22.37
C ASP A 62 13.21 -9.77 22.35
N GLY A 63 13.17 -10.56 21.27
CA GLY A 63 12.17 -11.61 21.04
C GLY A 63 10.84 -11.11 20.48
N PHE A 64 10.68 -9.82 20.28
CA PHE A 64 9.53 -9.25 19.57
C PHE A 64 9.83 -9.14 18.08
N ARG A 65 8.81 -9.41 17.24
CA ARG A 65 8.85 -9.14 15.81
C ARG A 65 7.75 -8.16 15.44
N PHE A 66 8.12 -7.07 14.77
CA PHE A 66 7.23 -6.01 14.35
C PHE A 66 7.24 -5.88 12.82
N ASP A 67 6.08 -5.93 12.19
CA ASP A 67 5.96 -5.43 10.82
C ASP A 67 6.10 -3.90 10.81
N THR A 68 6.82 -3.34 9.82
CA THR A 68 7.14 -1.91 9.80
C THR A 68 6.25 -1.08 8.88
N GLY A 69 5.14 -1.64 8.40
CA GLY A 69 4.29 -0.92 7.45
C GLY A 69 2.91 -1.53 7.25
N ALA A 70 2.75 -2.33 6.20
CA ALA A 70 1.44 -2.90 5.89
C ALA A 70 0.96 -3.86 6.99
N SER A 71 -0.33 -3.73 7.34
CA SER A 71 -0.95 -4.54 8.40
C SER A 71 -2.35 -5.05 8.03
N TRP A 72 -2.90 -4.66 6.86
CA TRP A 72 -4.23 -5.04 6.40
C TRP A 72 -4.13 -5.91 5.15
N TYR A 73 -4.61 -7.16 5.22
CA TYR A 73 -4.74 -8.04 4.08
C TYR A 73 -6.18 -7.95 3.54
N LEU A 74 -6.36 -7.09 2.56
CA LEU A 74 -7.64 -6.83 1.88
C LEU A 74 -7.55 -7.27 0.41
N MET A 75 -8.68 -7.48 -0.27
CA MET A 75 -8.76 -7.93 -1.66
C MET A 75 -8.08 -9.30 -1.88
N PRO A 76 -8.46 -10.36 -1.14
CA PRO A 76 -7.83 -11.67 -1.23
C PRO A 76 -7.83 -12.25 -2.64
N GLU A 77 -8.81 -11.90 -3.47
CA GLU A 77 -8.91 -12.34 -4.87
C GLU A 77 -7.77 -11.80 -5.75
N VAL A 78 -7.18 -10.64 -5.42
CA VAL A 78 -6.01 -10.11 -6.14
C VAL A 78 -4.76 -10.92 -5.82
N PHE A 79 -4.59 -11.31 -4.56
CA PHE A 79 -3.49 -12.19 -4.15
C PHE A 79 -3.66 -13.59 -4.76
N GLU A 80 -4.86 -14.16 -4.69
CA GLU A 80 -5.15 -15.46 -5.30
C GLU A 80 -4.84 -15.46 -6.80
N HIS A 81 -5.27 -14.41 -7.50
CA HIS A 81 -4.96 -14.23 -8.92
C HIS A 81 -3.45 -14.16 -9.18
N PHE A 82 -2.72 -13.37 -8.37
CA PHE A 82 -1.25 -13.25 -8.49
C PHE A 82 -0.57 -14.62 -8.30
N PHE A 83 -0.95 -15.38 -7.27
CA PHE A 83 -0.41 -16.71 -7.01
C PHE A 83 -0.76 -17.70 -8.14
N ALA A 84 -1.99 -17.62 -8.67
CA ALA A 84 -2.42 -18.45 -9.79
C ALA A 84 -1.59 -18.21 -11.06
N LEU A 85 -1.19 -16.96 -11.35
CA LEU A 85 -0.26 -16.63 -12.45
C LEU A 85 1.13 -17.30 -12.29
N LEU A 86 1.50 -17.63 -11.05
CA LEU A 86 2.76 -18.30 -10.70
C LEU A 86 2.59 -19.83 -10.47
N GLY A 87 1.41 -20.36 -10.79
CA GLY A 87 1.13 -21.80 -10.70
C GLY A 87 0.90 -22.33 -9.29
N THR A 88 0.56 -21.46 -8.33
CA THR A 88 0.25 -21.80 -6.94
C THR A 88 -1.05 -21.14 -6.47
N SER A 89 -1.33 -21.11 -5.17
CA SER A 89 -2.50 -20.45 -4.58
C SER A 89 -2.13 -19.75 -3.26
N ALA A 90 -2.96 -18.79 -2.81
CA ALA A 90 -2.77 -18.16 -1.52
C ALA A 90 -2.81 -19.18 -0.37
N ALA A 91 -3.72 -20.16 -0.44
CA ALA A 91 -3.85 -21.21 0.57
C ALA A 91 -2.66 -22.19 0.61
N ALA A 92 -1.91 -22.35 -0.49
CA ALA A 92 -0.70 -23.17 -0.53
C ALA A 92 0.52 -22.46 0.06
N GLU A 93 0.56 -21.14 -0.02
CA GLU A 93 1.74 -20.34 0.33
C GLU A 93 1.60 -19.60 1.67
N LEU A 94 0.37 -19.31 2.11
CA LEU A 94 0.07 -18.52 3.30
C LEU A 94 -0.98 -19.21 4.20
N ASP A 95 -0.79 -19.09 5.50
CA ASP A 95 -1.81 -19.41 6.49
C ASP A 95 -2.54 -18.11 6.87
N LEU A 96 -3.80 -17.99 6.41
CA LEU A 96 -4.58 -16.76 6.55
C LEU A 96 -5.66 -16.92 7.62
N THR A 97 -5.63 -16.08 8.63
CA THR A 97 -6.62 -16.03 9.71
C THR A 97 -7.60 -14.88 9.47
N VAL A 98 -8.91 -15.15 9.61
CA VAL A 98 -9.96 -14.11 9.61
C VAL A 98 -9.95 -13.41 10.96
N LEU A 99 -9.91 -12.08 10.96
CA LEU A 99 -9.95 -11.28 12.18
C LEU A 99 -11.39 -11.06 12.65
N ASP A 100 -11.67 -11.34 13.93
CA ASP A 100 -12.95 -11.05 14.59
C ASP A 100 -12.71 -10.51 16.01
N PRO A 101 -13.00 -9.22 16.29
CA PRO A 101 -13.48 -8.22 15.33
C PRO A 101 -12.45 -7.90 14.24
N SER A 102 -12.92 -7.52 13.06
CA SER A 102 -12.06 -7.01 11.98
C SER A 102 -11.24 -5.82 12.45
N TYR A 103 -11.89 -4.92 13.20
CA TYR A 103 -11.24 -3.83 13.92
C TYR A 103 -12.16 -3.21 14.99
N ARG A 104 -11.55 -2.53 15.94
CA ARG A 104 -12.20 -1.77 17.01
C ARG A 104 -11.94 -0.29 16.83
N VAL A 105 -12.95 0.55 17.03
CA VAL A 105 -12.83 2.01 16.91
C VAL A 105 -13.15 2.68 18.22
N PHE A 106 -12.18 3.42 18.74
CA PHE A 106 -12.33 4.31 19.88
C PHE A 106 -12.57 5.73 19.39
N PHE A 107 -13.49 6.44 20.01
CA PHE A 107 -13.82 7.82 19.65
C PHE A 107 -13.57 8.75 20.83
N GLU A 108 -12.99 9.90 20.57
CA GLU A 108 -12.78 10.93 21.58
C GLU A 108 -14.11 11.31 22.26
N GLY A 109 -14.12 11.35 23.60
CA GLY A 109 -15.30 11.69 24.38
C GLY A 109 -16.37 10.58 24.49
N HIS A 110 -16.13 9.39 23.93
CA HIS A 110 -17.04 8.25 24.04
C HIS A 110 -16.43 7.12 24.89
N GLU A 111 -17.22 6.57 25.80
CA GLU A 111 -16.74 5.52 26.70
C GLU A 111 -16.70 4.12 26.06
N ARG A 112 -17.54 3.88 25.07
CA ARG A 112 -17.68 2.57 24.41
C ARG A 112 -17.12 2.63 23.00
N PRO A 113 -16.16 1.75 22.66
CA PRO A 113 -15.73 1.58 21.29
C PRO A 113 -16.80 0.90 20.45
N LEU A 114 -16.67 0.97 19.12
CA LEU A 114 -17.43 0.17 18.17
C LEU A 114 -16.56 -0.96 17.62
N ASP A 115 -17.10 -2.18 17.64
CA ASP A 115 -16.48 -3.33 16.99
C ASP A 115 -17.09 -3.55 15.61
N ILE A 116 -16.27 -3.55 14.60
CA ILE A 116 -16.62 -3.94 13.23
C ILE A 116 -16.19 -5.39 13.02
N ARG A 117 -17.13 -6.23 12.59
CA ARG A 117 -16.92 -7.68 12.47
C ARG A 117 -17.06 -8.15 11.03
N PRO A 118 -16.54 -9.34 10.69
CA PRO A 118 -16.77 -9.98 9.39
C PRO A 118 -18.22 -10.52 9.26
N ASP A 119 -19.17 -9.81 9.87
CA ASP A 119 -20.61 -10.11 9.88
C ASP A 119 -21.39 -8.85 9.54
N ARG A 120 -21.92 -8.79 8.34
CA ARG A 120 -22.71 -7.66 7.85
C ARG A 120 -23.95 -7.40 8.69
N ALA A 121 -24.60 -8.45 9.23
CA ALA A 121 -25.80 -8.29 10.04
C ALA A 121 -25.45 -7.63 11.39
N HIS A 122 -24.32 -8.00 12.00
CA HIS A 122 -23.79 -7.33 13.18
C HIS A 122 -23.49 -5.86 12.90
N ASN A 123 -22.73 -5.57 11.84
CA ASN A 123 -22.36 -4.19 11.49
C ASN A 123 -23.60 -3.33 11.20
N ARG A 124 -24.62 -3.89 10.52
CA ARG A 124 -25.90 -3.22 10.31
C ARG A 124 -26.60 -2.88 11.64
N ALA A 125 -26.59 -3.78 12.61
CA ALA A 125 -27.19 -3.56 13.93
C ALA A 125 -26.43 -2.48 14.71
N VAL A 126 -25.09 -2.46 14.66
CA VAL A 126 -24.24 -1.42 15.25
C VAL A 126 -24.58 -0.05 14.67
N PHE A 127 -24.72 0.06 13.35
CA PHE A 127 -25.09 1.31 12.68
C PHE A 127 -26.49 1.79 13.11
N GLU A 128 -27.48 0.87 13.22
CA GLU A 128 -28.84 1.18 13.66
C GLU A 128 -28.88 1.63 15.13
N GLU A 129 -28.05 1.03 16.01
CA GLU A 129 -27.93 1.43 17.42
C GLU A 129 -27.35 2.84 17.58
N VAL A 130 -26.36 3.19 16.76
CA VAL A 130 -25.69 4.50 16.81
C VAL A 130 -26.60 5.60 16.27
N GLU A 131 -27.31 5.34 15.17
CA GLU A 131 -28.20 6.32 14.52
C GLU A 131 -29.45 5.61 13.97
N PRO A 132 -30.65 5.90 14.49
CA PRO A 132 -31.89 5.28 14.04
C PRO A 132 -32.08 5.41 12.50
N GLY A 133 -32.40 4.30 11.85
CA GLY A 133 -32.54 4.19 10.39
C GLY A 133 -31.20 4.11 9.63
N ALA A 134 -30.05 4.11 10.31
CA ALA A 134 -28.76 3.97 9.65
C ALA A 134 -28.53 2.54 9.15
N GLY A 135 -29.17 1.52 9.73
CA GLY A 135 -29.04 0.15 9.26
C GLY A 135 -29.46 -0.06 7.81
N GLN A 136 -30.59 0.53 7.38
CA GLN A 136 -31.00 0.48 5.97
C GLN A 136 -30.06 1.31 5.08
N ARG A 137 -29.65 2.50 5.52
CA ARG A 137 -28.71 3.34 4.79
C ARG A 137 -27.33 2.69 4.62
N PHE A 138 -26.89 1.90 5.61
CA PHE A 138 -25.70 1.09 5.56
C PHE A 138 -25.78 0.00 4.47
N ASP A 139 -26.91 -0.72 4.40
CA ASP A 139 -27.12 -1.73 3.36
C ASP A 139 -27.09 -1.14 1.95
N ASP A 140 -27.73 0.01 1.76
CA ASP A 140 -27.75 0.73 0.48
C ASP A 140 -26.35 1.25 0.11
N TYR A 141 -25.61 1.76 1.10
CA TYR A 141 -24.24 2.25 0.93
C TYR A 141 -23.30 1.13 0.52
N LEU A 142 -23.32 -0.02 1.23
CA LEU A 142 -22.47 -1.16 0.90
C LEU A 142 -22.82 -1.78 -0.45
N SER A 143 -24.09 -1.85 -0.81
CA SER A 143 -24.50 -2.34 -2.12
C SER A 143 -23.96 -1.45 -3.25
N SER A 144 -23.96 -0.14 -3.04
CA SER A 144 -23.32 0.83 -3.94
C SER A 144 -21.79 0.68 -3.99
N ALA A 145 -21.17 0.42 -2.84
CA ALA A 145 -19.73 0.23 -2.72
C ALA A 145 -19.29 -1.02 -3.49
N GLN A 146 -20.00 -2.14 -3.29
CA GLN A 146 -19.72 -3.41 -3.96
C GLN A 146 -19.87 -3.30 -5.49
N GLU A 147 -20.94 -2.67 -5.96
CA GLU A 147 -21.12 -2.45 -7.41
C GLU A 147 -19.98 -1.62 -8.01
N THR A 148 -19.53 -0.59 -7.28
CA THR A 148 -18.43 0.27 -7.73
C THR A 148 -17.09 -0.50 -7.71
N TYR A 149 -16.87 -1.34 -6.70
CA TYR A 149 -15.70 -2.21 -6.60
C TYR A 149 -15.63 -3.21 -7.75
N ASP A 150 -16.71 -3.90 -8.04
CA ASP A 150 -16.81 -4.87 -9.15
C ASP A 150 -16.48 -4.24 -10.50
N ILE A 151 -16.95 -3.01 -10.72
CA ILE A 151 -16.64 -2.26 -11.94
C ILE A 151 -15.15 -1.87 -11.96
N ALA A 152 -14.62 -1.38 -10.84
CA ALA A 152 -13.22 -0.99 -10.74
C ALA A 152 -12.29 -2.19 -11.02
N LEU A 153 -12.55 -3.33 -10.41
CA LEU A 153 -11.76 -4.56 -10.57
C LEU A 153 -11.77 -5.05 -12.04
N ARG A 154 -12.95 -5.10 -12.66
CA ARG A 154 -13.12 -5.66 -14.02
C ARG A 154 -12.66 -4.73 -15.14
N ARG A 155 -12.61 -3.40 -14.93
CA ARG A 155 -12.47 -2.43 -16.03
C ARG A 155 -11.34 -1.43 -15.87
N PHE A 156 -10.89 -1.18 -14.64
CA PHE A 156 -9.97 -0.07 -14.38
C PHE A 156 -8.66 -0.51 -13.72
N LEU A 157 -8.70 -1.36 -12.70
CA LEU A 157 -7.50 -1.69 -11.93
C LEU A 157 -6.43 -2.41 -12.77
N TYR A 158 -6.82 -3.31 -13.66
CA TYR A 158 -5.93 -4.04 -14.56
C TYR A 158 -5.74 -3.37 -15.93
N SER A 159 -6.11 -2.10 -16.06
CA SER A 159 -6.00 -1.37 -17.32
C SER A 159 -4.77 -0.48 -17.36
N ASN A 160 -4.02 -0.56 -18.46
CA ASN A 160 -2.92 0.35 -18.78
C ASN A 160 -3.39 1.72 -19.32
N PHE A 161 -4.69 1.94 -19.45
CA PHE A 161 -5.30 3.16 -20.01
C PHE A 161 -4.78 3.58 -21.40
N ASP A 162 -4.32 2.61 -22.20
CA ASP A 162 -3.78 2.87 -23.56
C ASP A 162 -4.83 3.30 -24.58
N SER A 163 -6.11 3.08 -24.27
CA SER A 163 -7.22 3.37 -25.16
C SER A 163 -8.41 3.99 -24.38
N SER A 164 -8.93 5.08 -24.90
CA SER A 164 -10.20 5.66 -24.44
C SER A 164 -11.42 4.78 -24.75
N ALA A 165 -11.27 3.72 -25.54
CA ALA A 165 -12.35 2.81 -25.92
C ALA A 165 -12.98 2.10 -24.70
N SER A 166 -12.22 1.92 -23.62
CA SER A 166 -12.76 1.36 -22.36
C SER A 166 -13.84 2.23 -21.73
N PHE A 167 -13.79 3.55 -21.95
CA PHE A 167 -14.78 4.51 -21.44
C PHE A 167 -16.02 4.64 -22.33
N LEU A 168 -15.94 4.23 -23.60
CA LEU A 168 -17.02 4.34 -24.58
C LEU A 168 -17.94 3.10 -24.61
N ARG A 169 -17.73 2.13 -23.73
CA ARG A 169 -18.59 0.94 -23.64
C ARG A 169 -19.96 1.28 -23.07
N SER A 170 -20.99 0.62 -23.57
CA SER A 170 -22.39 0.89 -23.23
C SER A 170 -22.72 0.73 -21.74
N ASP A 171 -22.03 -0.18 -21.03
CA ASP A 171 -22.16 -0.41 -19.59
C ASP A 171 -21.57 0.74 -18.76
N VAL A 172 -20.50 1.36 -19.23
CA VAL A 172 -19.89 2.56 -18.63
C VAL A 172 -20.75 3.79 -18.97
N LEU A 173 -21.13 3.95 -20.23
CA LEU A 173 -21.92 5.10 -20.71
C LEU A 173 -23.29 5.21 -20.02
N ARG A 174 -24.00 4.11 -19.80
CA ARG A 174 -25.29 4.10 -19.07
C ARG A 174 -25.17 4.59 -17.62
N ARG A 175 -23.98 4.47 -17.02
CA ARG A 175 -23.69 4.83 -15.63
C ARG A 175 -22.92 6.14 -15.51
N THR A 176 -22.67 6.82 -16.63
CA THR A 176 -21.89 8.07 -16.70
C THR A 176 -22.38 9.15 -15.73
N PRO A 177 -23.70 9.41 -15.54
CA PRO A 177 -24.15 10.41 -14.58
C PRO A 177 -23.75 10.07 -13.14
N ARG A 178 -23.88 8.79 -12.73
CA ARG A 178 -23.50 8.32 -11.39
C ARG A 178 -21.98 8.31 -11.21
N LEU A 179 -21.23 7.85 -12.22
CA LEU A 179 -19.76 7.90 -12.22
C LEU A 179 -19.26 9.35 -12.16
N GLY A 180 -19.89 10.27 -12.87
CA GLY A 180 -19.58 11.69 -12.80
C GLY A 180 -19.75 12.25 -11.38
N GLN A 181 -20.85 11.92 -10.70
CA GLN A 181 -21.05 12.30 -9.30
C GLN A 181 -20.00 11.67 -8.37
N LEU A 182 -19.67 10.39 -8.55
CA LEU A 182 -18.70 9.68 -7.74
C LEU A 182 -17.27 10.21 -7.93
N LEU A 183 -16.96 10.77 -9.09
CA LEU A 183 -15.66 11.39 -9.37
C LEU A 183 -15.56 12.82 -8.86
N THR A 184 -16.64 13.61 -8.97
CA THR A 184 -16.61 15.05 -8.68
C THR A 184 -16.93 15.39 -7.22
N ARG A 185 -17.63 14.52 -6.51
CA ARG A 185 -17.97 14.69 -5.10
C ARG A 185 -16.87 14.08 -4.22
N SER A 186 -16.57 14.69 -3.07
CA SER A 186 -15.66 14.07 -2.08
C SER A 186 -16.32 12.93 -1.33
N LEU A 187 -15.51 11.98 -0.84
CA LEU A 187 -15.95 10.87 0.02
C LEU A 187 -16.67 11.39 1.28
N GLY A 188 -16.08 12.38 1.96
CA GLY A 188 -16.68 12.98 3.16
C GLY A 188 -18.08 13.57 2.88
N SER A 189 -18.25 14.32 1.79
CA SER A 189 -19.56 14.87 1.42
C SER A 189 -20.56 13.76 1.03
N HIS A 190 -20.06 12.67 0.41
CA HIS A 190 -20.89 11.54 0.04
C HIS A 190 -21.43 10.80 1.27
N VAL A 191 -20.58 10.58 2.27
CA VAL A 191 -20.94 9.97 3.56
C VAL A 191 -21.86 10.88 4.36
N ALA A 192 -21.50 12.16 4.51
CA ALA A 192 -22.29 13.14 5.29
C ALA A 192 -23.72 13.36 4.73
N SER A 193 -23.97 13.08 3.45
CA SER A 193 -25.33 13.13 2.90
C SER A 193 -26.22 11.95 3.29
N ARG A 194 -25.67 10.94 3.94
CA ARG A 194 -26.38 9.71 4.32
C ARG A 194 -26.43 9.48 5.83
N PHE A 195 -25.39 9.87 6.53
CA PHE A 195 -25.22 9.64 7.98
C PHE A 195 -25.01 10.96 8.70
N GLN A 196 -25.62 11.11 9.88
CA GLN A 196 -25.54 12.33 10.68
C GLN A 196 -24.57 12.18 11.85
N ASP A 197 -24.50 11.00 12.46
CA ASP A 197 -23.59 10.73 13.57
C ASP A 197 -22.14 10.71 13.09
N ASP A 198 -21.28 11.48 13.75
CA ASP A 198 -19.89 11.65 13.33
C ASP A 198 -19.07 10.36 13.45
N ARG A 199 -19.40 9.46 14.37
CA ARG A 199 -18.74 8.15 14.50
C ARG A 199 -18.94 7.31 13.25
N LEU A 200 -20.18 7.27 12.71
CA LEU A 200 -20.49 6.57 11.48
C LEU A 200 -19.80 7.23 10.27
N ARG A 201 -19.76 8.57 10.25
CA ARG A 201 -19.04 9.32 9.22
C ARG A 201 -17.54 9.02 9.26
N GLN A 202 -16.97 8.89 10.45
CA GLN A 202 -15.57 8.55 10.63
C GLN A 202 -15.28 7.11 10.18
N VAL A 203 -16.08 6.13 10.58
CA VAL A 203 -15.94 4.74 10.12
C VAL A 203 -16.04 4.62 8.60
N LEU A 204 -16.92 5.36 7.94
CA LEU A 204 -17.08 5.32 6.47
C LEU A 204 -16.09 6.23 5.73
N GLY A 205 -15.46 7.16 6.43
CA GLY A 205 -14.50 8.12 5.86
C GLY A 205 -13.04 7.69 5.99
N TYR A 206 -12.69 6.91 7.05
CA TYR A 206 -11.29 6.56 7.33
C TYR A 206 -10.58 5.79 6.21
N PRO A 207 -11.26 5.03 5.31
CA PRO A 207 -10.57 4.37 4.21
C PRO A 207 -9.82 5.33 3.28
N ALA A 208 -10.15 6.64 3.29
CA ALA A 208 -9.36 7.65 2.58
C ALA A 208 -7.89 7.69 3.03
N VAL A 209 -7.61 7.36 4.30
CA VAL A 209 -6.24 7.32 4.84
C VAL A 209 -5.40 6.24 4.17
N PHE A 210 -5.98 5.07 3.87
CA PHE A 210 -5.31 4.01 3.11
C PHE A 210 -4.93 4.44 1.69
N LEU A 211 -5.64 5.45 1.15
CA LEU A 211 -5.37 6.05 -0.15
C LEU A 211 -4.38 7.23 -0.04
N GLY A 212 -3.83 7.44 1.15
CA GLY A 212 -2.95 8.56 1.43
C GLY A 212 -3.61 9.92 1.26
N SER A 213 -4.92 10.04 1.54
CA SER A 213 -5.73 11.25 1.35
C SER A 213 -6.67 11.48 2.54
N SER A 214 -7.37 12.61 2.55
CA SER A 214 -8.45 12.87 3.50
C SER A 214 -9.82 12.60 2.89
N PRO A 215 -10.88 12.37 3.69
CA PRO A 215 -12.25 12.21 3.19
C PRO A 215 -12.75 13.42 2.38
N SER A 216 -12.28 14.63 2.68
CA SER A 216 -12.65 15.85 1.95
C SER A 216 -11.97 15.98 0.59
N ARG A 217 -10.83 15.32 0.38
CA ARG A 217 -10.01 15.40 -0.85
C ARG A 217 -10.15 14.18 -1.75
N ALA A 218 -10.38 12.99 -1.17
CA ALA A 218 -10.57 11.75 -1.92
C ALA A 218 -11.91 11.80 -2.67
N PRO A 219 -11.97 11.42 -3.97
CA PRO A 219 -13.22 11.26 -4.71
C PRO A 219 -14.15 10.23 -4.07
N SER A 220 -15.46 10.46 -4.13
CA SER A 220 -16.44 9.57 -3.50
C SER A 220 -16.52 8.19 -4.14
N MET A 221 -15.94 7.97 -5.31
CA MET A 221 -15.80 6.62 -5.88
C MET A 221 -15.05 5.68 -4.92
N TYR A 222 -14.19 6.21 -4.07
CA TYR A 222 -13.44 5.42 -3.08
C TYR A 222 -14.28 4.91 -1.90
N HIS A 223 -15.60 5.21 -1.87
CA HIS A 223 -16.53 4.49 -0.97
C HIS A 223 -16.52 2.98 -1.25
N LEU A 224 -16.04 2.56 -2.44
CA LEU A 224 -15.81 1.15 -2.76
C LEU A 224 -14.93 0.42 -1.74
N MET A 225 -14.03 1.14 -1.04
CA MET A 225 -13.19 0.54 0.00
C MET A 225 -14.00 -0.02 1.17
N SER A 226 -15.17 0.56 1.46
CA SER A 226 -16.05 0.07 2.54
C SER A 226 -16.67 -1.30 2.23
N SER A 227 -16.67 -1.77 0.98
CA SER A 227 -17.07 -3.15 0.68
C SER A 227 -16.02 -4.16 1.14
N LEU A 228 -14.77 -3.75 1.30
CA LEU A 228 -13.65 -4.62 1.67
C LEU A 228 -13.57 -4.88 3.17
N ASP A 229 -13.79 -3.85 3.98
CA ASP A 229 -13.64 -3.92 5.44
C ASP A 229 -14.95 -4.12 6.20
N LEU A 230 -16.07 -3.60 5.66
CA LEU A 230 -17.41 -3.71 6.27
C LEU A 230 -18.28 -4.78 5.61
N GLY A 231 -17.98 -5.14 4.36
CA GLY A 231 -18.75 -6.09 3.56
C GLY A 231 -18.11 -7.45 3.38
N ASP A 232 -16.79 -7.55 3.55
CA ASP A 232 -16.00 -8.78 3.45
C ASP A 232 -15.20 -9.00 4.75
N ARG A 233 -14.04 -9.60 4.68
CA ARG A 233 -13.21 -10.01 5.82
C ARG A 233 -11.86 -9.32 5.78
N VAL A 234 -11.40 -8.89 6.93
CA VAL A 234 -10.00 -8.52 7.14
C VAL A 234 -9.22 -9.78 7.50
N LEU A 235 -8.14 -10.04 6.79
CA LEU A 235 -7.31 -11.22 7.00
C LEU A 235 -5.94 -10.83 7.56
N TYR A 236 -5.31 -11.79 8.23
CA TYR A 236 -3.95 -11.70 8.72
C TYR A 236 -3.16 -12.93 8.29
N PRO A 237 -1.99 -12.79 7.63
CA PRO A 237 -1.10 -13.90 7.34
C PRO A 237 -0.31 -14.26 8.61
N GLN A 238 -0.39 -15.51 9.06
CA GLN A 238 0.41 -16.02 10.17
C GLN A 238 1.91 -15.84 9.88
N GLY A 239 2.64 -15.32 10.83
CA GLY A 239 4.02 -14.90 10.64
C GLY A 239 4.18 -13.45 10.18
N GLY A 240 3.08 -12.68 10.07
CA GLY A 240 3.10 -11.28 9.68
C GLY A 240 3.22 -11.04 8.18
N PHE A 241 3.24 -9.77 7.79
CA PHE A 241 3.39 -9.39 6.38
C PHE A 241 4.81 -9.66 5.84
N THR A 242 5.78 -9.84 6.71
CA THR A 242 7.11 -10.33 6.33
C THR A 242 7.02 -11.70 5.65
N ARG A 243 6.12 -12.59 6.14
CA ARG A 243 5.88 -13.90 5.52
C ARG A 243 5.42 -13.77 4.06
N LEU A 244 4.56 -12.80 3.77
CA LEU A 244 4.14 -12.51 2.40
C LEU A 244 5.34 -12.10 1.52
N VAL A 245 6.23 -11.26 2.04
CA VAL A 245 7.45 -10.83 1.32
C VAL A 245 8.35 -12.03 1.02
N GLU A 246 8.60 -12.88 2.01
CA GLU A 246 9.39 -14.11 1.87
C GLU A 246 8.83 -15.01 0.77
N VAL A 247 7.51 -15.27 0.81
CA VAL A 247 6.82 -16.10 -0.17
C VAL A 247 6.97 -15.53 -1.59
N VAL A 248 6.77 -14.23 -1.79
CA VAL A 248 6.91 -13.62 -3.11
C VAL A 248 8.36 -13.62 -3.59
N ALA A 249 9.34 -13.41 -2.68
CA ALA A 249 10.76 -13.52 -3.00
C ALA A 249 11.16 -14.95 -3.39
N ASP A 250 10.64 -15.96 -2.68
CA ASP A 250 10.90 -17.37 -2.99
C ASP A 250 10.25 -17.81 -4.30
N LEU A 251 9.06 -17.32 -4.60
CA LEU A 251 8.43 -17.50 -5.90
C LEU A 251 9.28 -16.89 -7.03
N ALA A 252 9.81 -15.69 -6.84
CA ALA A 252 10.71 -15.08 -7.81
C ALA A 252 11.95 -15.94 -8.04
N ARG A 253 12.60 -16.45 -6.98
CA ARG A 253 13.76 -17.36 -7.06
C ARG A 253 13.41 -18.69 -7.72
N ARG A 254 12.28 -19.31 -7.35
CA ARG A 254 11.80 -20.57 -7.94
C ARG A 254 11.59 -20.47 -9.46
N HIS A 255 11.19 -19.30 -9.96
CA HIS A 255 11.06 -19.03 -11.39
C HIS A 255 12.36 -18.55 -12.05
N GLY A 256 13.48 -18.44 -11.33
CA GLY A 256 14.79 -18.14 -11.86
C GLY A 256 15.23 -16.68 -11.82
N ALA A 257 14.53 -15.81 -11.10
CA ALA A 257 15.00 -14.45 -10.84
C ALA A 257 16.19 -14.45 -9.86
N ARG A 258 17.20 -13.62 -10.13
CA ARG A 258 18.34 -13.36 -9.25
C ARG A 258 18.05 -12.12 -8.42
N LEU A 259 18.07 -12.26 -7.10
CA LEU A 259 17.78 -11.16 -6.15
C LEU A 259 19.11 -10.73 -5.51
N HIS A 260 19.49 -9.47 -5.73
CA HIS A 260 20.73 -8.86 -5.21
C HIS A 260 20.35 -7.82 -4.16
N THR A 261 20.58 -8.11 -2.89
CA THR A 261 20.45 -7.15 -1.78
C THR A 261 21.73 -6.38 -1.57
N ALA A 262 21.72 -5.35 -0.74
CA ALA A 262 22.85 -4.45 -0.49
C ALA A 262 23.49 -3.93 -1.80
N THR A 263 22.66 -3.73 -2.84
CA THR A 263 23.11 -3.35 -4.19
C THR A 263 22.27 -2.18 -4.68
N SER A 264 22.85 -0.99 -4.59
CA SER A 264 22.16 0.27 -4.96
C SER A 264 22.36 0.57 -6.44
N VAL A 265 21.28 0.73 -7.18
CA VAL A 265 21.35 1.31 -8.55
C VAL A 265 21.65 2.80 -8.44
N THR A 266 22.69 3.24 -9.12
CA THR A 266 23.16 4.62 -9.10
C THR A 266 22.80 5.39 -10.38
N ARG A 267 22.52 4.65 -11.47
CA ARG A 267 22.16 5.26 -12.77
C ARG A 267 21.47 4.27 -13.69
N ILE A 268 20.48 4.74 -14.44
CA ILE A 268 19.90 4.01 -15.57
C ILE A 268 20.68 4.41 -16.85
N LEU A 269 21.31 3.43 -17.48
CA LEU A 269 22.09 3.62 -18.71
C LEU A 269 21.16 3.65 -19.91
N THR A 270 21.35 4.66 -20.78
CA THR A 270 20.56 4.85 -21.99
C THR A 270 21.45 4.99 -23.21
N GLY A 271 21.03 4.43 -24.32
CA GLY A 271 21.63 4.67 -25.61
C GLY A 271 21.16 5.98 -26.23
N PRO A 272 21.94 6.53 -27.20
CA PRO A 272 21.56 7.76 -27.88
C PRO A 272 20.23 7.61 -28.60
N ALA A 273 19.41 8.66 -28.55
CA ALA A 273 18.22 8.75 -29.39
C ALA A 273 18.65 8.83 -30.87
N SER A 274 18.18 7.91 -31.69
CA SER A 274 18.25 8.08 -33.16
C SER A 274 17.40 9.28 -33.56
N ARG A 275 17.72 9.94 -34.69
CA ARG A 275 16.95 11.11 -35.16
C ARG A 275 15.46 10.75 -35.27
N GLY A 276 14.62 11.34 -34.41
CA GLY A 276 13.17 11.08 -34.33
C GLY A 276 12.73 9.88 -33.48
N ALA A 277 13.67 9.12 -32.89
CA ALA A 277 13.36 8.02 -31.96
C ALA A 277 13.63 8.41 -30.49
N ARG A 278 12.97 7.73 -29.56
CA ARG A 278 13.26 7.86 -28.12
C ARG A 278 14.62 7.24 -27.79
N ALA A 279 15.27 7.72 -26.72
CA ALA A 279 16.40 7.00 -26.13
C ALA A 279 15.94 5.59 -25.70
N SER A 280 16.83 4.61 -25.69
CA SER A 280 16.52 3.25 -25.23
C SER A 280 17.39 2.88 -24.05
N VAL A 281 16.89 2.06 -23.11
CA VAL A 281 17.71 1.51 -22.03
C VAL A 281 18.84 0.65 -22.57
N ARG A 282 19.95 0.59 -21.81
CA ARG A 282 21.11 -0.28 -22.06
C ARG A 282 21.45 -1.12 -20.84
N GLY A 283 20.96 -0.75 -19.66
CA GLY A 283 21.26 -1.40 -18.39
C GLY A 283 21.23 -0.43 -17.23
N VAL A 284 21.90 -0.79 -16.17
CA VAL A 284 22.07 0.03 -14.97
C VAL A 284 23.51 0.01 -14.47
N GLU A 285 23.95 1.11 -13.87
CA GLU A 285 25.12 1.14 -13.00
C GLU A 285 24.66 0.88 -11.56
N HIS A 286 25.46 0.15 -10.81
CA HIS A 286 25.17 -0.15 -9.42
C HIS A 286 26.42 -0.06 -8.54
N ALA A 287 26.23 0.12 -7.26
CA ALA A 287 27.25 0.10 -6.23
C ALA A 287 26.84 -0.81 -5.07
N SER A 288 27.84 -1.47 -4.45
CA SER A 288 27.66 -2.23 -3.21
C SER A 288 28.32 -1.50 -2.04
N PRO A 289 27.90 -1.76 -0.78
CA PRO A 289 28.50 -1.15 0.42
C PRO A 289 30.00 -1.45 0.57
N THR A 290 30.47 -2.55 0.01
CA THR A 290 31.89 -2.94 0.01
C THR A 290 32.73 -2.16 -1.00
N GLY A 291 32.14 -1.14 -1.67
CA GLY A 291 32.82 -0.26 -2.62
C GLY A 291 32.94 -0.81 -4.04
N GLY A 292 32.36 -1.97 -4.33
CA GLY A 292 32.26 -2.51 -5.68
C GLY A 292 31.27 -1.73 -6.54
N THR A 293 31.68 -1.26 -7.70
CA THR A 293 30.78 -0.70 -8.72
C THR A 293 30.73 -1.63 -9.93
N GLY A 294 29.58 -1.71 -10.59
CA GLY A 294 29.42 -2.57 -11.75
C GLY A 294 28.32 -2.06 -12.68
N THR A 295 28.21 -2.73 -13.81
CA THR A 295 27.18 -2.48 -14.81
C THR A 295 26.47 -3.78 -15.13
N ILE A 296 25.15 -3.77 -15.15
CA ILE A 296 24.34 -4.88 -15.67
C ILE A 296 23.65 -4.40 -16.93
N GLU A 297 23.94 -5.07 -18.04
CA GLU A 297 23.26 -4.82 -19.32
C GLU A 297 21.82 -5.32 -19.28
N ALA A 298 20.88 -4.56 -19.81
CA ALA A 298 19.47 -4.92 -19.87
C ALA A 298 18.80 -4.40 -21.15
N ASP A 299 17.84 -5.18 -21.64
CA ASP A 299 16.95 -4.80 -22.74
C ASP A 299 15.71 -4.07 -22.19
N VAL A 300 15.41 -4.30 -20.89
CA VAL A 300 14.30 -3.71 -20.15
C VAL A 300 14.76 -3.35 -18.73
N VAL A 301 14.38 -2.17 -18.25
CA VAL A 301 14.52 -1.78 -16.86
C VAL A 301 13.13 -1.49 -16.29
N VAL A 302 12.82 -2.07 -15.12
CA VAL A 302 11.59 -1.79 -14.37
C VAL A 302 11.95 -1.09 -13.07
N GLY A 303 11.60 0.19 -12.97
CA GLY A 303 11.76 0.96 -11.74
C GLY A 303 10.62 0.63 -10.77
N ALA A 304 10.93 -0.04 -9.67
CA ALA A 304 9.99 -0.41 -8.60
C ALA A 304 10.34 0.24 -7.25
N ALA A 305 11.23 1.22 -7.26
CA ALA A 305 11.53 2.11 -6.15
C ALA A 305 10.63 3.37 -6.19
N ASP A 306 10.92 4.36 -5.34
CA ASP A 306 10.18 5.64 -5.38
C ASP A 306 10.33 6.32 -6.75
N LEU A 307 9.20 6.70 -7.36
CA LEU A 307 9.19 7.21 -8.74
C LEU A 307 9.91 8.56 -8.87
N HIS A 308 9.85 9.42 -7.82
CA HIS A 308 10.60 10.68 -7.83
C HIS A 308 12.09 10.39 -7.88
N HIS A 309 12.59 9.49 -7.04
CA HIS A 309 13.99 9.08 -7.03
C HIS A 309 14.42 8.48 -8.37
N LEU A 310 13.63 7.55 -8.93
CA LEU A 310 13.93 6.93 -10.23
C LEU A 310 14.09 7.96 -11.35
N GLU A 311 13.16 8.90 -11.42
CA GLU A 311 13.11 9.90 -12.49
C GLU A 311 14.15 11.01 -12.30
N THR A 312 14.32 11.52 -11.06
CA THR A 312 15.13 12.71 -10.83
C THR A 312 16.58 12.42 -10.45
N GLN A 313 16.86 11.22 -9.91
CA GLN A 313 18.20 10.87 -9.46
C GLN A 313 18.89 9.85 -10.39
N LEU A 314 18.14 8.93 -11.03
CA LEU A 314 18.73 7.87 -11.83
C LEU A 314 18.72 8.17 -13.34
N LEU A 315 18.03 9.23 -13.79
CA LEU A 315 17.94 9.64 -15.18
C LEU A 315 18.44 11.07 -15.39
N PRO A 316 19.13 11.33 -16.53
CA PRO A 316 19.42 12.70 -16.95
C PRO A 316 18.14 13.53 -17.12
N ALA A 317 18.17 14.81 -16.77
CA ALA A 317 17.01 15.70 -16.78
C ALA A 317 16.23 15.71 -18.13
N ALA A 318 16.94 15.60 -19.25
CA ALA A 318 16.32 15.57 -20.59
C ALA A 318 15.50 14.30 -20.86
N LEU A 319 15.74 13.21 -20.12
CA LEU A 319 15.11 11.90 -20.28
C LEU A 319 14.03 11.62 -19.24
N GLN A 320 13.75 12.54 -18.34
CA GLN A 320 12.73 12.42 -17.31
C GLN A 320 11.33 12.57 -17.91
N SER A 321 10.46 11.58 -17.70
CA SER A 321 9.03 11.66 -18.02
C SER A 321 8.30 12.58 -17.04
N HIS A 322 8.79 12.62 -15.81
CA HIS A 322 8.28 13.41 -14.69
C HIS A 322 9.40 14.27 -14.09
N PRO A 323 9.74 15.41 -14.72
CA PRO A 323 10.80 16.29 -14.23
C PRO A 323 10.36 16.98 -12.92
N GLU A 324 11.31 17.58 -12.20
CA GLU A 324 11.08 18.26 -10.92
C GLU A 324 9.95 19.31 -10.98
N THR A 325 9.79 19.97 -12.13
CA THR A 325 8.69 20.92 -12.37
C THR A 325 7.30 20.29 -12.34
N ALA A 326 7.19 19.00 -12.69
CA ALA A 326 5.95 18.23 -12.58
C ALA A 326 5.70 17.80 -11.13
N TRP A 327 6.76 17.44 -10.39
CA TRP A 327 6.66 17.05 -8.97
C TRP A 327 6.19 18.19 -8.07
N ARG A 328 6.62 19.43 -8.33
CA ARG A 328 6.15 20.63 -7.59
C ARG A 328 4.64 20.82 -7.63
N ARG A 329 3.94 20.24 -8.59
CA ARG A 329 2.47 20.31 -8.77
C ARG A 329 1.74 19.13 -8.16
N ARG A 330 2.48 18.16 -7.62
CA ARG A 330 1.93 16.95 -7.03
C ARG A 330 1.88 17.07 -5.52
N SER A 331 0.90 16.40 -4.93
CA SER A 331 0.80 16.23 -3.49
C SER A 331 1.36 14.86 -3.12
N PRO A 332 2.33 14.77 -2.22
CA PRO A 332 2.68 13.51 -1.60
C PRO A 332 1.46 13.01 -0.80
N GLY A 333 1.39 11.74 -0.50
CA GLY A 333 0.54 11.24 0.57
C GLY A 333 1.07 11.72 1.93
N PRO A 334 0.47 11.29 3.03
CA PRO A 334 0.98 11.63 4.36
C PRO A 334 2.33 10.96 4.62
N GLY A 335 3.10 11.55 5.50
CA GLY A 335 4.14 10.87 6.25
C GLY A 335 3.53 10.08 7.40
N ALA A 336 4.36 9.40 8.15
CA ALA A 336 3.96 8.71 9.37
C ALA A 336 5.04 8.84 10.44
N VAL A 337 4.61 8.95 11.68
CA VAL A 337 5.41 8.59 12.84
C VAL A 337 4.94 7.21 13.28
N LEU A 338 5.89 6.28 13.37
CA LEU A 338 5.61 4.91 13.80
C LEU A 338 6.26 4.64 15.14
N ALA A 339 5.62 3.79 15.95
CA ALA A 339 6.27 3.22 17.13
C ALA A 339 6.00 1.71 17.18
N MET A 340 7.05 0.94 17.36
CA MET A 340 7.07 -0.49 17.63
C MET A 340 7.31 -0.65 19.13
N LEU A 341 6.28 -1.16 19.85
CA LEU A 341 6.29 -1.25 21.30
C LEU A 341 6.14 -2.70 21.72
N GLY A 342 7.15 -3.24 22.41
CA GLY A 342 7.04 -4.50 23.15
C GLY A 342 6.48 -4.22 24.54
N VAL A 343 5.32 -4.82 24.88
CA VAL A 343 4.59 -4.51 26.10
C VAL A 343 4.45 -5.77 26.96
N GLU A 344 4.75 -5.66 28.25
CA GLU A 344 4.60 -6.74 29.23
C GLU A 344 3.12 -6.90 29.63
N GLY A 345 2.66 -8.15 29.69
CA GLY A 345 1.31 -8.53 30.10
C GLY A 345 0.29 -8.35 28.96
N ALA A 346 -0.90 -8.93 29.17
CA ALA A 346 -1.98 -8.91 28.19
C ALA A 346 -2.66 -7.53 28.07
N LEU A 347 -3.16 -7.24 26.87
CA LEU A 347 -3.92 -6.04 26.51
C LEU A 347 -5.27 -6.42 25.86
N PRO A 348 -6.21 -7.00 26.64
CA PRO A 348 -7.50 -7.47 26.11
C PRO A 348 -8.41 -6.32 25.62
N GLU A 349 -8.12 -5.09 26.03
CA GLU A 349 -8.84 -3.89 25.60
C GLU A 349 -8.62 -3.57 24.13
N LEU A 350 -7.45 -3.97 23.59
CA LEU A 350 -7.08 -3.74 22.20
C LEU A 350 -7.36 -4.99 21.35
N SER A 351 -8.03 -4.81 20.22
CA SER A 351 -8.16 -5.83 19.18
C SER A 351 -6.91 -5.87 18.30
N HIS A 352 -6.84 -6.83 17.37
CA HIS A 352 -5.74 -6.88 16.39
C HIS A 352 -5.55 -5.53 15.69
N HIS A 353 -6.64 -4.93 15.21
CA HIS A 353 -6.67 -3.54 14.73
C HIS A 353 -7.51 -2.67 15.64
N SER A 354 -6.95 -1.58 16.11
CA SER A 354 -7.63 -0.57 16.92
C SER A 354 -7.39 0.82 16.37
N LEU A 355 -8.46 1.55 16.11
CA LEU A 355 -8.45 2.90 15.56
C LEU A 355 -8.88 3.88 16.66
N PHE A 356 -8.19 5.00 16.77
CA PHE A 356 -8.45 6.05 17.75
C PHE A 356 -8.76 7.33 16.98
N PHE A 357 -10.01 7.76 16.96
CA PHE A 357 -10.47 8.91 16.16
C PHE A 357 -10.76 10.11 17.04
N THR A 358 -10.06 11.20 16.75
CA THR A 358 -10.33 12.52 17.37
C THR A 358 -11.67 13.05 16.90
N SER A 359 -12.31 13.91 17.71
CA SER A 359 -13.60 14.52 17.38
C SER A 359 -13.51 15.49 16.20
N ASP A 360 -12.46 16.32 16.15
CA ASP A 360 -12.23 17.28 15.08
C ASP A 360 -11.36 16.71 13.96
N TRP A 361 -11.99 15.95 13.07
CA TRP A 361 -11.32 15.39 11.90
C TRP A 361 -10.94 16.43 10.85
N GLU A 362 -11.67 17.51 10.74
CA GLU A 362 -11.34 18.57 9.78
C GLU A 362 -10.03 19.23 10.16
N GLN A 363 -9.85 19.58 11.45
CA GLN A 363 -8.58 20.09 11.96
C GLN A 363 -7.46 19.05 11.83
N ASN A 364 -7.72 17.79 12.20
CA ASN A 364 -6.73 16.71 12.15
C ASN A 364 -6.17 16.53 10.73
N PHE A 365 -7.04 16.44 9.71
CA PHE A 365 -6.61 16.37 8.31
C PHE A 365 -6.06 17.70 7.78
N GLY A 366 -6.54 18.84 8.30
CA GLY A 366 -5.99 20.15 8.01
C GLY A 366 -4.53 20.28 8.45
N ASP A 367 -4.18 19.72 9.60
CA ASP A 367 -2.81 19.67 10.12
C ASP A 367 -1.89 18.78 9.26
N ILE A 368 -2.41 17.73 8.63
CA ILE A 368 -1.62 16.83 7.78
C ILE A 368 -1.44 17.39 6.36
N PHE A 369 -2.53 17.87 5.75
CA PHE A 369 -2.58 18.19 4.31
C PHE A 369 -2.75 19.67 4.00
N GLY A 370 -2.92 20.52 5.01
CA GLY A 370 -3.18 21.94 4.86
C GLY A 370 -1.94 22.77 4.51
N ALA A 371 -2.15 24.06 4.29
CA ALA A 371 -1.07 25.01 3.98
C ALA A 371 -0.11 25.24 5.15
N GLN A 372 -0.58 25.06 6.38
CA GLN A 372 0.21 25.16 7.62
C GLN A 372 0.33 23.78 8.26
N ALA A 373 0.83 22.82 7.47
CA ALA A 373 0.95 21.44 7.89
C ALA A 373 1.86 21.32 9.13
N ARG A 374 1.43 20.49 10.09
CA ARG A 374 2.13 20.20 11.35
C ARG A 374 1.73 18.83 11.86
N VAL A 375 2.47 18.29 12.81
CA VAL A 375 2.06 17.08 13.54
C VAL A 375 0.75 17.37 14.27
N PRO A 376 -0.32 16.59 14.03
CA PRO A 376 -1.60 16.80 14.73
C PRO A 376 -1.47 16.55 16.25
N ASP A 377 -2.18 17.35 17.04
CA ASP A 377 -2.27 17.19 18.50
C ASP A 377 -3.63 17.72 18.99
N PRO A 378 -4.59 16.85 19.40
CA PRO A 378 -4.52 15.40 19.37
C PRO A 378 -4.51 14.82 17.95
N ALA A 379 -3.94 13.62 17.78
CA ALA A 379 -3.90 12.93 16.51
C ALA A 379 -4.86 11.74 16.45
N SER A 380 -5.52 11.54 15.31
CA SER A 380 -6.15 10.24 15.05
C SER A 380 -5.06 9.20 14.80
N THR A 381 -5.11 8.09 15.55
CA THR A 381 -4.02 7.12 15.64
C THR A 381 -4.53 5.72 15.30
N TYR A 382 -3.67 4.92 14.71
CA TYR A 382 -3.91 3.51 14.44
C TYR A 382 -2.95 2.64 15.26
N VAL A 383 -3.48 1.57 15.84
CA VAL A 383 -2.71 0.56 16.59
C VAL A 383 -3.00 -0.81 16.00
N CYS A 384 -1.94 -1.54 15.66
CA CYS A 384 -1.99 -2.96 15.32
C CYS A 384 -1.35 -3.76 16.43
N LYS A 385 -2.03 -4.81 16.89
CA LYS A 385 -1.58 -5.77 17.90
C LYS A 385 -1.57 -7.18 17.29
N PRO A 386 -0.57 -7.56 16.49
CA PRO A 386 -0.53 -8.87 15.84
C PRO A 386 -0.50 -10.02 16.84
N SER A 387 0.07 -9.84 18.03
CA SER A 387 0.07 -10.85 19.11
C SER A 387 -1.33 -11.27 19.58
N ALA A 388 -2.38 -10.50 19.28
CA ALA A 388 -3.77 -10.93 19.51
C ALA A 388 -4.18 -12.15 18.63
N THR A 389 -3.45 -12.41 17.55
CA THR A 389 -3.80 -13.44 16.54
C THR A 389 -2.65 -14.41 16.31
N ASP A 390 -1.41 -13.94 16.49
CA ASP A 390 -0.18 -14.69 16.22
C ASP A 390 0.71 -14.71 17.48
N PRO A 391 0.79 -15.84 18.18
CA PRO A 391 1.62 -15.96 19.38
C PRO A 391 3.13 -15.97 19.08
N THR A 392 3.55 -16.04 17.82
CA THR A 392 4.96 -16.13 17.45
C THR A 392 5.66 -14.78 17.33
N VAL A 393 4.92 -13.67 17.40
CA VAL A 393 5.43 -12.32 17.17
C VAL A 393 5.80 -11.56 18.46
N ALA A 394 5.58 -12.16 19.62
CA ALA A 394 5.98 -11.60 20.92
C ALA A 394 6.40 -12.73 21.88
N PRO A 395 7.25 -12.45 22.87
CA PRO A 395 7.56 -13.39 23.95
C PRO A 395 6.30 -13.76 24.75
N GLU A 396 6.30 -14.95 25.35
CA GLU A 396 5.21 -15.40 26.21
C GLU A 396 4.90 -14.38 27.32
N GLY A 397 3.62 -14.06 27.51
CA GLY A 397 3.16 -13.07 28.46
C GLY A 397 3.39 -11.62 28.05
N CYS A 398 3.77 -11.38 26.80
CA CYS A 398 3.96 -10.05 26.22
C CYS A 398 3.10 -9.83 24.99
N GLU A 399 2.91 -8.57 24.63
CA GLU A 399 2.18 -8.12 23.44
C GLU A 399 3.07 -7.22 22.58
N ASN A 400 2.94 -7.29 21.26
CA ASN A 400 3.56 -6.32 20.37
C ASN A 400 2.53 -5.32 19.85
N LEU A 401 2.89 -4.04 19.85
CA LEU A 401 2.07 -2.97 19.28
C LEU A 401 2.85 -2.26 18.19
N PHE A 402 2.21 -2.10 17.04
CA PHE A 402 2.61 -1.16 16.01
C PHE A 402 1.65 0.03 16.07
N VAL A 403 2.18 1.21 16.39
CA VAL A 403 1.41 2.46 16.51
C VAL A 403 1.75 3.35 15.34
N LEU A 404 0.74 3.89 14.66
CA LEU A 404 0.91 4.80 13.53
C LEU A 404 0.16 6.10 13.78
N VAL A 405 0.89 7.20 13.73
CA VAL A 405 0.37 8.57 13.76
C VAL A 405 0.59 9.18 12.37
N PRO A 406 -0.48 9.49 11.59
CA PRO A 406 -0.34 10.18 10.32
C PRO A 406 0.16 11.62 10.56
N VAL A 407 1.18 12.02 9.80
CA VAL A 407 1.79 13.35 9.88
C VAL A 407 2.00 13.91 8.47
N PRO A 408 2.36 15.18 8.29
CA PRO A 408 2.79 15.69 6.99
C PRO A 408 3.96 14.90 6.41
N ALA A 409 4.01 14.77 5.08
CA ALA A 409 5.19 14.28 4.38
C ALA A 409 6.27 15.37 4.38
N ASP A 410 6.99 15.47 5.48
CA ASP A 410 8.02 16.48 5.75
C ASP A 410 9.15 15.87 6.58
N THR A 411 10.32 15.74 5.97
CA THR A 411 11.51 15.17 6.62
C THR A 411 12.06 16.01 7.76
N SER A 412 11.67 17.30 7.86
CA SER A 412 12.05 18.16 8.99
C SER A 412 11.40 17.76 10.32
N ILE A 413 10.34 16.93 10.30
CA ILE A 413 9.75 16.31 11.50
C ILE A 413 10.81 15.43 12.18
N GLY A 414 11.67 14.79 11.39
CA GLY A 414 12.86 14.10 11.85
C GLY A 414 12.80 12.59 11.71
N ALA A 415 13.84 11.96 12.25
CA ALA A 415 14.02 10.51 12.31
C ALA A 415 13.57 9.98 13.68
N GLY A 416 13.18 8.70 13.71
CA GLY A 416 12.98 7.96 14.93
C GLY A 416 14.28 7.50 15.57
N GLY A 417 14.17 6.57 16.50
CA GLY A 417 15.30 5.99 17.22
C GLY A 417 14.84 4.95 18.23
N ASP A 418 15.80 4.41 18.95
CA ASP A 418 15.58 3.44 20.00
C ASP A 418 15.44 4.13 21.36
N ASP A 419 14.57 3.62 22.20
CA ASP A 419 14.42 3.99 23.61
C ASP A 419 14.31 5.52 23.85
N GLY A 420 13.64 6.23 22.92
CA GLY A 420 13.42 7.67 23.00
C GLY A 420 14.55 8.52 22.43
N ALA A 421 15.54 7.92 21.75
CA ALA A 421 16.66 8.64 21.15
C ALA A 421 16.34 9.33 19.81
N GLY A 422 15.12 9.21 19.31
CA GLY A 422 14.66 9.86 18.10
C GLY A 422 14.57 11.39 18.22
N SER A 423 14.20 12.02 17.12
CA SER A 423 13.95 13.47 17.06
C SER A 423 12.84 13.88 18.03
N LYS A 424 13.00 14.99 18.74
CA LYS A 424 12.06 15.47 19.77
C LYS A 424 10.60 15.53 19.29
N THR A 425 10.37 15.87 18.03
CA THR A 425 9.03 15.94 17.46
C THR A 425 8.42 14.55 17.27
N VAL A 426 9.23 13.59 16.80
CA VAL A 426 8.81 12.18 16.64
C VAL A 426 8.50 11.58 18.01
N GLU A 427 9.40 11.72 18.98
CA GLU A 427 9.22 11.15 20.32
C GLU A 427 8.02 11.73 21.06
N ARG A 428 7.76 13.05 20.93
CA ARG A 428 6.55 13.69 21.51
C ARG A 428 5.26 13.16 20.88
N ALA A 429 5.25 12.97 19.55
CA ALA A 429 4.08 12.40 18.86
C ALA A 429 3.79 10.96 19.35
N VAL A 430 4.83 10.16 19.53
CA VAL A 430 4.70 8.80 20.09
C VAL A 430 4.24 8.82 21.54
N ASP A 431 4.79 9.71 22.37
CA ASP A 431 4.36 9.86 23.76
C ASP A 431 2.89 10.24 23.87
N ALA A 432 2.44 11.20 23.05
CA ALA A 432 1.03 11.60 23.00
C ALA A 432 0.12 10.45 22.55
N ALA A 433 0.56 9.65 21.55
CA ALA A 433 -0.19 8.49 21.09
C ALA A 433 -0.28 7.39 22.18
N ILE A 434 0.81 7.12 22.91
CA ILE A 434 0.80 6.18 24.04
C ILE A 434 -0.19 6.63 25.13
N ASP A 435 -0.16 7.91 25.50
CA ASP A 435 -1.07 8.46 26.52
C ASP A 435 -2.54 8.44 26.06
N GLN A 436 -2.78 8.71 24.77
CA GLN A 436 -4.11 8.60 24.17
C GLN A 436 -4.63 7.15 24.21
N VAL A 437 -3.83 6.19 23.80
CA VAL A 437 -4.18 4.76 23.83
C VAL A 437 -4.44 4.33 25.28
N ALA A 438 -3.55 4.69 26.22
CA ALA A 438 -3.70 4.37 27.63
C ALA A 438 -5.00 4.93 28.23
N GLY A 439 -5.34 6.18 27.90
CA GLY A 439 -6.55 6.84 28.40
C GLY A 439 -7.83 6.29 27.79
N TRP A 440 -7.88 6.18 26.45
CA TRP A 440 -9.12 5.81 25.75
C TRP A 440 -9.42 4.31 25.83
N ALA A 441 -8.40 3.46 25.80
CA ALA A 441 -8.55 2.02 26.00
C ALA A 441 -8.59 1.61 27.49
N LYS A 442 -8.45 2.57 28.42
CA LYS A 442 -8.48 2.32 29.88
C LYS A 442 -7.36 1.38 30.36
N VAL A 443 -6.14 1.57 29.84
CA VAL A 443 -4.91 0.87 30.23
C VAL A 443 -3.92 1.86 30.86
N PRO A 444 -4.19 2.36 32.09
CA PRO A 444 -3.46 3.50 32.66
C PRO A 444 -1.98 3.23 32.95
N ASP A 445 -1.57 1.98 33.00
CA ASP A 445 -0.18 1.56 33.24
C ASP A 445 0.59 1.20 31.96
N LEU A 446 0.02 1.40 30.77
CA LEU A 446 0.61 1.03 29.48
C LEU A 446 2.05 1.51 29.35
N ARG A 447 2.32 2.79 29.64
CA ARG A 447 3.67 3.38 29.52
C ARG A 447 4.73 2.64 30.37
N ARG A 448 4.36 2.19 31.58
CA ARG A 448 5.28 1.48 32.48
C ARG A 448 5.55 0.04 32.05
N ARG A 449 4.68 -0.54 31.23
CA ARG A 449 4.76 -1.91 30.72
C ARG A 449 5.57 -2.02 29.41
N ILE A 450 5.94 -0.89 28.80
CA ILE A 450 6.74 -0.86 27.57
C ILE A 450 8.17 -1.29 27.90
N ARG A 451 8.63 -2.38 27.30
CA ARG A 451 9.99 -2.93 27.39
C ARG A 451 10.85 -2.63 26.18
N VAL A 452 10.23 -2.60 25.01
CA VAL A 452 10.87 -2.26 23.74
C VAL A 452 10.18 -1.05 23.17
N ARG A 453 10.96 -0.06 22.76
CA ARG A 453 10.49 1.12 22.04
C ARG A 453 11.42 1.40 20.89
N HIS A 454 10.91 1.28 19.67
CA HIS A 454 11.59 1.72 18.45
C HIS A 454 10.66 2.65 17.70
N THR A 455 11.15 3.81 17.28
CA THR A 455 10.37 4.81 16.57
C THR A 455 10.92 5.05 15.17
N VAL A 456 10.04 5.48 14.25
CA VAL A 456 10.38 5.82 12.87
C VAL A 456 9.69 7.12 12.51
N GLY A 457 10.38 8.03 11.83
CA GLY A 457 9.83 9.30 11.37
C GLY A 457 9.97 9.49 9.85
N PRO A 458 9.47 10.60 9.31
CA PRO A 458 9.55 10.88 7.87
C PRO A 458 10.96 10.90 7.28
N ALA A 459 11.98 11.30 8.06
CA ALA A 459 13.37 11.27 7.60
C ALA A 459 13.88 9.84 7.37
N ASP A 460 13.42 8.87 8.16
CA ASP A 460 13.78 7.45 7.97
C ASP A 460 13.17 6.89 6.68
N PHE A 461 11.94 7.29 6.34
CA PHE A 461 11.32 6.88 5.07
C PHE A 461 12.10 7.40 3.87
N GLU A 462 12.60 8.65 3.91
CA GLU A 462 13.46 9.19 2.87
C GLU A 462 14.79 8.43 2.81
N GLN A 463 15.47 8.27 3.94
CA GLN A 463 16.77 7.61 4.01
C GLN A 463 16.68 6.13 3.58
N ARG A 464 15.73 5.38 4.13
CA ARG A 464 15.62 3.93 3.92
C ARG A 464 15.02 3.57 2.57
N TYR A 465 14.06 4.36 2.05
CA TYR A 465 13.29 4.01 0.85
C TYR A 465 13.42 5.04 -0.28
N ASN A 466 14.25 6.07 -0.15
CA ASN A 466 14.32 7.22 -1.07
C ASN A 466 12.92 7.86 -1.26
N SER A 467 12.07 7.79 -0.24
CA SER A 467 10.68 8.21 -0.33
C SER A 467 10.57 9.71 -0.50
N TRP A 468 9.87 10.16 -1.53
CA TRP A 468 9.72 11.57 -1.82
C TRP A 468 9.12 12.31 -0.61
N ARG A 469 9.88 13.30 -0.07
CA ARG A 469 9.52 14.10 1.11
C ARG A 469 9.22 13.28 2.38
N GLY A 470 9.72 12.06 2.47
CA GLY A 470 9.45 11.20 3.61
C GLY A 470 8.01 10.65 3.66
N GLY A 471 7.31 10.61 2.52
CA GLY A 471 5.95 10.06 2.45
C GLY A 471 5.91 8.56 2.75
N ALA A 472 4.97 8.13 3.59
CA ALA A 472 4.87 6.73 4.03
C ALA A 472 4.23 5.82 2.97
N LEU A 473 3.28 6.32 2.17
CA LEU A 473 2.46 5.50 1.27
C LEU A 473 2.80 5.69 -0.22
N GLY A 474 3.03 6.89 -0.68
CA GLY A 474 3.18 7.28 -2.07
C GLY A 474 2.28 8.47 -2.43
N LEU A 475 2.05 8.73 -3.72
CA LEU A 475 1.24 9.88 -4.14
C LEU A 475 -0.20 9.80 -3.63
N GLU A 476 -0.71 10.91 -3.12
CA GLU A 476 -2.08 11.09 -2.66
C GLU A 476 -3.11 10.76 -3.76
N HIS A 477 -4.23 10.11 -3.40
CA HIS A 477 -5.33 9.82 -4.30
C HIS A 477 -6.37 10.94 -4.34
N THR A 478 -5.97 12.10 -4.84
CA THR A 478 -6.92 13.16 -5.25
C THR A 478 -7.46 12.88 -6.65
N LEU A 479 -8.51 13.57 -7.06
CA LEU A 479 -9.05 13.44 -8.42
C LEU A 479 -7.97 13.64 -9.50
N ARG A 480 -7.07 14.63 -9.30
CA ARG A 480 -5.99 14.96 -10.25
C ARG A 480 -4.78 14.03 -10.19
N GLN A 481 -4.77 13.05 -9.28
CA GLN A 481 -3.69 12.08 -9.08
C GLN A 481 -4.19 10.63 -9.00
N SER A 482 -5.43 10.39 -9.44
CA SER A 482 -6.06 9.06 -9.47
C SER A 482 -6.31 8.59 -10.90
N ALA A 483 -6.44 7.29 -11.09
CA ALA A 483 -6.74 6.64 -12.36
C ALA A 483 -5.78 7.11 -13.48
N PHE A 484 -6.31 7.57 -14.61
CA PHE A 484 -5.52 8.02 -15.78
C PHE A 484 -4.71 9.31 -15.55
N PHE A 485 -4.95 10.07 -14.47
CA PHE A 485 -4.11 11.22 -14.08
C PHE A 485 -2.89 10.82 -13.24
N ARG A 486 -2.87 9.59 -12.74
CA ARG A 486 -1.72 9.03 -12.04
C ARG A 486 -0.58 8.78 -13.02
N PRO A 487 0.71 8.83 -12.60
CA PRO A 487 1.81 8.43 -13.46
C PRO A 487 1.57 7.04 -14.05
N GLY A 488 1.72 6.92 -15.37
CA GLY A 488 1.65 5.63 -16.05
C GLY A 488 2.85 4.73 -15.71
N ASN A 489 2.75 3.50 -16.11
CA ASN A 489 3.77 2.48 -15.85
C ASN A 489 4.83 2.35 -16.97
N VAL A 490 4.97 3.35 -17.86
CA VAL A 490 5.94 3.37 -18.96
C VAL A 490 6.53 4.76 -19.13
N SER A 491 7.83 4.84 -19.34
CA SER A 491 8.51 6.11 -19.66
C SER A 491 8.05 6.66 -21.01
N SER A 492 7.72 7.94 -21.05
CA SER A 492 7.43 8.66 -22.30
C SER A 492 8.69 9.06 -23.08
N LYS A 493 9.87 8.99 -22.44
CA LYS A 493 11.16 9.46 -22.98
C LYS A 493 12.13 8.35 -23.33
N VAL A 494 12.08 7.23 -22.58
CA VAL A 494 13.05 6.14 -22.71
C VAL A 494 12.31 4.85 -23.06
N GLU A 495 12.64 4.27 -24.19
CA GLU A 495 12.13 2.96 -24.61
C GLU A 495 12.74 1.85 -23.76
N GLY A 496 11.93 0.86 -23.36
CA GLY A 496 12.36 -0.23 -22.50
C GLY A 496 12.41 0.12 -21.01
N LEU A 497 12.01 1.35 -20.61
CA LEU A 497 11.89 1.74 -19.21
C LEU A 497 10.43 1.74 -18.77
N PHE A 498 10.14 0.93 -17.73
CA PHE A 498 8.82 0.76 -17.13
C PHE A 498 8.86 1.09 -15.62
N TYR A 499 7.68 1.26 -15.03
CA TYR A 499 7.53 1.56 -13.60
C TYR A 499 6.48 0.65 -12.97
N ALA A 500 6.74 0.21 -11.73
CA ALA A 500 5.80 -0.54 -10.90
C ALA A 500 5.76 0.04 -9.48
N GLY A 501 4.63 -0.12 -8.80
CA GLY A 501 4.49 0.22 -7.39
C GLY A 501 3.56 1.38 -7.09
N ALA A 502 3.56 1.80 -5.82
CA ALA A 502 2.57 2.69 -5.24
C ALA A 502 2.47 4.10 -5.86
N SER A 503 3.52 4.61 -6.50
CA SER A 503 3.51 5.93 -7.15
C SER A 503 2.97 5.93 -8.57
N THR A 504 2.74 4.74 -9.17
CA THR A 504 2.18 4.57 -10.52
C THR A 504 0.77 4.00 -10.47
N VAL A 505 0.15 3.78 -11.65
CA VAL A 505 -1.12 3.04 -11.74
C VAL A 505 -0.95 1.60 -11.24
N PRO A 506 -1.98 1.01 -10.56
CA PRO A 506 -3.26 1.63 -10.21
C PRO A 506 -3.22 2.52 -8.96
N GLY A 507 -2.23 2.37 -8.05
CA GLY A 507 -2.11 3.22 -6.87
C GLY A 507 -1.44 2.60 -5.66
N VAL A 508 -1.81 3.11 -4.48
CA VAL A 508 -1.29 2.71 -3.17
C VAL A 508 -1.98 1.42 -2.69
N GLY A 509 -1.22 0.54 -2.03
CA GLY A 509 -1.69 -0.69 -1.39
C GLY A 509 -0.97 -1.94 -1.90
N LEU A 510 -0.91 -2.99 -1.09
CA LEU A 510 -0.29 -4.26 -1.46
C LEU A 510 -0.95 -4.89 -2.70
N PRO A 511 -2.30 -5.02 -2.75
CA PRO A 511 -2.96 -5.54 -3.95
C PRO A 511 -2.64 -4.71 -5.19
N MET A 512 -2.59 -3.37 -5.03
CA MET A 512 -2.25 -2.46 -6.12
C MET A 512 -0.82 -2.65 -6.62
N CYS A 513 0.13 -3.00 -5.75
CA CYS A 513 1.50 -3.32 -6.14
C CYS A 513 1.58 -4.61 -6.97
N LEU A 514 0.79 -5.64 -6.62
CA LEU A 514 0.69 -6.88 -7.40
C LEU A 514 0.08 -6.61 -8.79
N ILE A 515 -1.00 -5.85 -8.85
CA ILE A 515 -1.62 -5.43 -10.11
C ILE A 515 -0.65 -4.58 -10.93
N SER A 516 0.10 -3.66 -10.30
CA SER A 516 1.09 -2.84 -11.01
C SER A 516 2.18 -3.68 -11.67
N ALA A 517 2.61 -4.78 -11.03
CA ALA A 517 3.55 -5.75 -11.61
C ALA A 517 2.95 -6.46 -12.84
N GLU A 518 1.68 -6.89 -12.74
CA GLU A 518 0.97 -7.49 -13.87
C GLU A 518 0.77 -6.50 -15.03
N LEU A 519 0.51 -5.22 -14.75
CA LEU A 519 0.43 -4.20 -15.78
C LEU A 519 1.74 -4.03 -16.55
N VAL A 520 2.90 -4.21 -15.91
CA VAL A 520 4.21 -4.24 -16.60
C VAL A 520 4.31 -5.50 -17.48
N LEU A 521 3.90 -6.67 -16.98
CA LEU A 521 3.85 -7.89 -17.79
C LEU A 521 2.98 -7.71 -19.03
N LYS A 522 1.78 -7.13 -18.89
CA LYS A 522 0.88 -6.82 -20.02
C LYS A 522 1.54 -5.90 -21.05
N ARG A 523 2.31 -4.88 -20.61
CA ARG A 523 3.08 -4.03 -21.51
C ARG A 523 4.10 -4.82 -22.33
N LEU A 524 4.84 -5.71 -21.68
CA LEU A 524 5.89 -6.49 -22.33
C LEU A 524 5.35 -7.57 -23.26
N SER A 525 4.20 -8.15 -22.95
CA SER A 525 3.50 -9.13 -23.80
C SER A 525 2.63 -8.51 -24.89
N GLY A 526 2.42 -7.18 -24.85
CA GLY A 526 1.53 -6.48 -25.80
C GLY A 526 0.04 -6.68 -25.52
N ASP A 527 -0.32 -7.18 -24.33
CA ASP A 527 -1.71 -7.33 -23.91
C ASP A 527 -2.33 -5.97 -23.57
N ARG A 528 -3.42 -5.63 -24.26
CA ARG A 528 -4.20 -4.39 -24.06
C ARG A 528 -5.57 -4.63 -23.45
N SER A 529 -5.82 -5.82 -22.92
CA SER A 529 -7.08 -6.14 -22.24
C SER A 529 -7.31 -5.21 -21.04
N ALA A 530 -8.57 -4.96 -20.68
CA ALA A 530 -8.90 -4.14 -19.52
C ALA A 530 -8.96 -4.97 -18.21
N GLY A 531 -9.05 -6.28 -18.31
CA GLY A 531 -9.11 -7.21 -17.17
C GLY A 531 -7.75 -7.84 -16.85
N PRO A 532 -7.70 -8.71 -15.82
CA PRO A 532 -6.51 -9.46 -15.48
C PRO A 532 -6.08 -10.43 -16.60
N VAL A 533 -4.80 -10.79 -16.63
CA VAL A 533 -4.24 -11.82 -17.50
C VAL A 533 -4.84 -13.17 -17.10
N ALA A 534 -5.15 -14.05 -18.04
CA ALA A 534 -5.58 -15.40 -17.70
C ALA A 534 -4.41 -16.20 -17.08
N PRO A 535 -4.60 -16.90 -15.93
CA PRO A 535 -3.61 -17.78 -15.33
C PRO A 535 -3.18 -18.93 -16.20
#